data_616fcbd23d9a21fb41e9687fca0ec7b7
#
_entry.id   616fcbd23d9a21fb41e9687fca0ec7b7
#
_cell.length_a   1.000
_cell.length_b   1.000
_cell.length_c   1.000
_cell.angle_alpha   90.00
_cell.angle_beta   90.00
_cell.angle_gamma   90.00
#
_symmetry.space_group_name_H-M   'P 1'
#
loop_
_entity.id
_entity.type
_entity.pdbx_description
1 polymer ?
#
loop_
_entity_poly.entity_id
_entity_poly.type
_entity_poly.pdbx_seq_one_letter_code
_entity_poly.pdbx_strand_id
1 'polypeptide(L)'
;NPDRENGLGDIDIRPVDMLNIFWEPGIRDLQDSRDLFTVELRDNALLEEEYPQLRGTLHTSALEMGQYLYDDSVDTSEKSAVVDWYYKRNGLLHYCKFVNDTVLFASENNPLLRESGWYDHGQYPFVADTLFPDEGTPAGFGYVDVMKNCQMYIDKLNQAMLRHAMMASRKRYFIRDNGSVNEKEFADWNRDFIHVSGSGLGEDSIREVN
;
A
#
# COMPACT_ATOMS: atom_id res chain seq x y z
N ASN A 1 -2.46 -6.38 -30.01
CA ASN A 1 -1.96 -7.51 -30.78
C ASN A 1 -2.61 -7.45 -32.16
N PRO A 2 -1.90 -7.02 -33.20
CA PRO A 2 -2.51 -6.98 -34.54
C PRO A 2 -2.90 -8.40 -34.94
N ASP A 3 -4.16 -8.59 -35.31
CA ASP A 3 -4.61 -9.82 -35.94
C ASP A 3 -3.79 -10.06 -37.21
N ARG A 4 -2.91 -11.06 -37.15
CA ARG A 4 -1.95 -11.35 -38.20
C ARG A 4 -2.62 -11.75 -39.53
N GLU A 5 -3.87 -12.23 -39.48
CA GLU A 5 -4.58 -12.66 -40.68
C GLU A 5 -5.29 -11.52 -41.41
N ASN A 6 -5.80 -10.53 -40.67
CA ASN A 6 -6.64 -9.48 -41.22
C ASN A 6 -6.02 -8.08 -41.18
N GLY A 7 -4.85 -7.92 -40.48
CA GLY A 7 -4.21 -6.61 -40.29
C GLY A 7 -5.00 -5.65 -39.40
N LEU A 8 -6.06 -6.15 -38.79
CA LEU A 8 -6.88 -5.42 -37.83
C LEU A 8 -6.36 -5.72 -36.41
N GLY A 9 -6.04 -4.68 -35.68
CA GLY A 9 -5.73 -4.80 -34.24
C GLY A 9 -7.02 -4.78 -33.43
N ASP A 10 -6.98 -5.38 -32.26
CA ASP A 10 -8.00 -5.21 -31.24
C ASP A 10 -7.58 -4.16 -30.23
N ILE A 11 -8.55 -3.38 -29.72
CA ILE A 11 -8.31 -2.38 -28.69
C ILE A 11 -8.66 -3.03 -27.36
N ASP A 12 -7.65 -3.19 -26.51
CA ASP A 12 -7.81 -3.71 -25.16
C ASP A 12 -7.48 -2.60 -24.14
N ILE A 13 -8.36 -2.42 -23.15
CA ILE A 13 -8.19 -1.43 -22.08
C ILE A 13 -8.04 -2.21 -20.77
N ARG A 14 -6.88 -2.04 -20.14
CA ARG A 14 -6.56 -2.71 -18.88
C ARG A 14 -6.25 -1.69 -17.78
N PRO A 15 -6.68 -1.93 -16.56
CA PRO A 15 -6.21 -1.15 -15.42
C PRO A 15 -4.73 -1.42 -15.19
N VAL A 16 -3.98 -0.35 -14.94
CA VAL A 16 -2.57 -0.41 -14.51
C VAL A 16 -2.52 0.03 -13.06
N ASP A 17 -1.84 -0.75 -12.22
CA ASP A 17 -1.63 -0.39 -10.83
C ASP A 17 -0.70 0.82 -10.76
N MET A 18 -1.12 1.85 -10.00
CA MET A 18 -0.34 3.07 -9.81
C MET A 18 1.02 2.83 -9.14
N LEU A 19 1.18 1.73 -8.42
CA LEU A 19 2.46 1.35 -7.82
C LEU A 19 3.45 0.73 -8.83
N ASN A 20 2.95 0.37 -10.01
CA ASN A 20 3.75 -0.26 -11.07
C ASN A 20 4.07 0.66 -12.23
N ILE A 21 3.61 1.92 -12.17
CA ILE A 21 3.89 2.94 -13.19
C ILE A 21 4.74 4.06 -12.58
N PHE A 22 5.80 4.44 -13.30
CA PHE A 22 6.76 5.45 -12.86
C PHE A 22 6.89 6.53 -13.92
N TRP A 23 6.83 7.78 -13.50
CA TRP A 23 6.89 8.97 -14.35
C TRP A 23 7.89 10.00 -13.79
N GLU A 24 8.17 11.02 -14.57
CA GLU A 24 9.02 12.14 -14.17
C GLU A 24 8.37 12.95 -13.03
N PRO A 25 9.08 13.27 -11.95
CA PRO A 25 8.53 14.04 -10.84
C PRO A 25 8.17 15.47 -11.25
N GLY A 26 7.11 16.02 -10.66
CA GLY A 26 6.69 17.42 -10.84
C GLY A 26 5.77 17.65 -12.04
N ILE A 27 5.28 16.63 -12.70
CA ILE A 27 4.31 16.72 -13.80
C ILE A 27 2.88 16.54 -13.29
N ARG A 28 1.90 17.07 -13.99
CA ARG A 28 0.46 16.89 -13.72
C ARG A 28 -0.19 15.86 -14.63
N ASP A 29 0.23 15.83 -15.89
CA ASP A 29 -0.27 14.90 -16.89
C ASP A 29 0.83 13.88 -17.22
N LEU A 30 0.48 12.61 -17.29
CA LEU A 30 1.40 11.56 -17.73
C LEU A 30 1.96 11.85 -19.11
N GLN A 31 1.19 12.54 -19.96
CA GLN A 31 1.62 12.92 -21.31
C GLN A 31 2.76 13.94 -21.33
N ASP A 32 2.96 14.69 -20.24
CA ASP A 32 4.06 15.66 -20.12
C ASP A 32 5.37 15.01 -19.69
N SER A 33 5.33 13.75 -19.24
CA SER A 33 6.54 13.00 -18.88
C SER A 33 7.41 12.77 -20.11
N ARG A 34 8.73 12.93 -19.96
CA ARG A 34 9.67 12.55 -21.00
C ARG A 34 9.90 11.05 -21.05
N ASP A 35 9.97 10.44 -19.89
CA ASP A 35 10.18 9.01 -19.69
C ASP A 35 9.04 8.45 -18.81
N LEU A 36 8.53 7.29 -19.17
CA LEU A 36 7.49 6.58 -18.44
C LEU A 36 7.82 5.09 -18.43
N PHE A 37 7.77 4.49 -17.26
CA PHE A 37 8.05 3.07 -17.08
C PHE A 37 6.83 2.37 -16.49
N THR A 38 6.56 1.17 -16.99
CA THR A 38 5.70 0.21 -16.27
C THR A 38 6.50 -1.02 -15.93
N VAL A 39 6.27 -1.57 -14.75
CA VAL A 39 6.99 -2.72 -14.24
C VAL A 39 6.01 -3.81 -13.88
N GLU A 40 6.22 -5.01 -14.40
CA GLU A 40 5.40 -6.19 -14.14
C GLU A 40 6.29 -7.34 -13.68
N LEU A 41 5.91 -8.03 -12.60
CA LEU A 41 6.57 -9.27 -12.19
C LEU A 41 6.00 -10.42 -13.01
N ARG A 42 6.88 -11.13 -13.73
CA ARG A 42 6.54 -12.31 -14.49
C ARG A 42 7.37 -13.51 -14.08
N ASP A 43 6.75 -14.66 -14.14
CA ASP A 43 7.39 -15.94 -13.84
C ASP A 43 8.55 -16.21 -14.82
N ASN A 44 9.69 -16.64 -14.28
CA ASN A 44 10.90 -16.88 -15.07
C ASN A 44 10.71 -18.00 -16.09
N ALA A 45 9.97 -19.04 -15.76
CA ALA A 45 9.70 -20.15 -16.68
C ALA A 45 8.90 -19.68 -17.91
N LEU A 46 7.89 -18.82 -17.69
CA LEU A 46 7.11 -18.26 -18.78
C LEU A 46 7.94 -17.29 -19.65
N LEU A 47 8.82 -16.52 -19.03
CA LEU A 47 9.71 -15.61 -19.75
C LEU A 47 10.73 -16.36 -20.60
N GLU A 48 11.28 -17.47 -20.11
CA GLU A 48 12.23 -18.30 -20.88
C GLU A 48 11.56 -19.06 -22.04
N GLU A 49 10.26 -19.38 -21.90
CA GLU A 49 9.48 -19.96 -22.99
C GLU A 49 9.17 -18.92 -24.07
N GLU A 50 8.75 -17.72 -23.69
CA GLU A 50 8.40 -16.62 -24.60
C GLU A 50 9.66 -16.03 -25.28
N TYR A 51 10.76 -15.92 -24.49
CA TYR A 51 12.02 -15.33 -24.94
C TYR A 51 13.20 -16.31 -24.67
N PRO A 52 13.50 -17.23 -25.60
CA PRO A 52 14.58 -18.24 -25.40
C PRO A 52 15.96 -17.64 -25.15
N GLN A 53 16.17 -16.37 -25.52
CA GLN A 53 17.41 -15.63 -25.28
C GLN A 53 17.67 -15.32 -23.80
N LEU A 54 16.66 -15.42 -22.94
CA LEU A 54 16.74 -15.18 -21.50
C LEU A 54 17.20 -16.41 -20.71
N ARG A 55 17.29 -17.59 -21.35
CA ARG A 55 17.65 -18.82 -20.64
C ARG A 55 18.99 -18.72 -19.95
N GLY A 56 18.96 -18.93 -18.63
CA GLY A 56 20.16 -18.88 -17.80
C GLY A 56 20.70 -17.47 -17.49
N THR A 57 19.99 -16.40 -17.89
CA THR A 57 20.37 -15.01 -17.60
C THR A 57 19.43 -14.35 -16.60
N LEU A 58 18.28 -14.98 -16.33
CA LEU A 58 17.31 -14.47 -15.37
C LEU A 58 17.83 -14.63 -13.95
N HIS A 59 17.88 -13.52 -13.25
CA HIS A 59 18.12 -13.48 -11.83
C HIS A 59 16.87 -12.90 -11.18
N THR A 60 16.52 -13.41 -10.00
CA THR A 60 15.47 -12.80 -9.18
C THR A 60 15.78 -11.32 -9.05
N SER A 61 14.97 -10.49 -9.65
CA SER A 61 15.20 -9.05 -9.65
C SER A 61 14.97 -8.51 -8.26
N ALA A 62 15.98 -7.88 -7.68
CA ALA A 62 15.89 -7.18 -6.41
C ALA A 62 15.08 -5.86 -6.50
N LEU A 63 14.32 -5.66 -7.56
CA LEU A 63 13.37 -4.55 -7.67
C LEU A 63 12.26 -4.78 -6.64
N GLU A 64 12.38 -4.08 -5.53
CA GLU A 64 11.32 -3.96 -4.53
C GLU A 64 10.17 -3.18 -5.17
N MET A 65 9.24 -3.90 -5.77
CA MET A 65 8.04 -3.27 -6.32
C MET A 65 7.13 -2.87 -5.18
N GLY A 66 6.72 -1.60 -5.14
CA GLY A 66 5.87 -1.05 -4.08
C GLY A 66 4.58 -1.84 -3.86
N GLN A 67 4.03 -2.48 -4.89
CA GLN A 67 2.86 -3.34 -4.80
C GLN A 67 3.08 -4.56 -3.89
N TYR A 68 4.28 -5.15 -3.89
CA TYR A 68 4.59 -6.37 -3.16
C TYR A 68 5.38 -6.12 -1.86
N LEU A 69 5.76 -4.88 -1.59
CA LEU A 69 6.54 -4.51 -0.40
C LEU A 69 5.82 -4.83 0.92
N TYR A 70 4.48 -4.83 0.89
CA TYR A 70 3.63 -5.06 2.06
C TYR A 70 2.79 -6.33 1.96
N ASP A 71 2.98 -7.14 0.94
CA ASP A 71 2.23 -8.38 0.73
C ASP A 71 3.15 -9.59 0.72
N ASP A 72 3.45 -10.12 1.90
CA ASP A 72 4.24 -11.32 2.10
C ASP A 72 3.57 -12.60 1.55
N SER A 73 2.33 -12.51 1.07
CA SER A 73 1.60 -13.66 0.51
C SER A 73 2.02 -14.00 -0.92
N VAL A 74 2.70 -13.07 -1.61
CA VAL A 74 3.15 -13.26 -2.99
C VAL A 74 4.59 -13.77 -2.99
N ASP A 75 4.79 -15.00 -3.45
CA ASP A 75 6.12 -15.54 -3.70
C ASP A 75 6.74 -14.87 -4.93
N THR A 76 7.84 -14.16 -4.73
CA THR A 76 8.59 -13.45 -5.76
C THR A 76 9.90 -14.16 -6.13
N SER A 77 10.20 -15.31 -5.53
CA SER A 77 11.53 -15.99 -5.61
C SER A 77 11.89 -16.45 -7.03
N GLU A 78 10.90 -16.81 -7.85
CA GLU A 78 11.08 -17.25 -9.23
C GLU A 78 10.53 -16.28 -10.27
N LYS A 79 10.46 -15.00 -9.92
CA LYS A 79 9.94 -13.96 -10.81
C LYS A 79 11.00 -12.94 -11.12
N SER A 80 10.91 -12.40 -12.33
CA SER A 80 11.74 -11.27 -12.79
C SER A 80 10.87 -10.08 -13.15
N ALA A 81 11.38 -8.88 -12.90
CA ALA A 81 10.72 -7.65 -13.29
C ALA A 81 10.93 -7.40 -14.78
N VAL A 82 9.84 -7.35 -15.50
CA VAL A 82 9.79 -6.91 -16.89
C VAL A 82 9.49 -5.42 -16.89
N VAL A 83 10.34 -4.65 -17.52
CA VAL A 83 10.22 -3.20 -17.61
C VAL A 83 9.81 -2.83 -19.03
N ASP A 84 8.70 -2.14 -19.15
CA ASP A 84 8.26 -1.50 -20.37
C ASP A 84 8.56 0.00 -20.23
N TRP A 85 9.49 0.49 -21.05
CA TRP A 85 9.94 1.87 -21.07
C TRP A 85 9.40 2.59 -22.28
N TYR A 86 8.61 3.61 -22.06
CA TYR A 86 8.12 4.55 -23.05
C TYR A 86 8.86 5.87 -22.90
N TYR A 87 9.38 6.43 -23.99
CA TYR A 87 10.11 7.69 -23.93
C TYR A 87 9.89 8.53 -25.18
N LYS A 88 9.92 9.85 -24.99
CA LYS A 88 9.77 10.82 -26.04
C LYS A 88 11.12 11.39 -26.46
N ARG A 89 11.46 11.27 -27.73
CA ARG A 89 12.67 11.83 -28.30
C ARG A 89 12.35 12.45 -29.65
N ASN A 90 12.76 13.70 -29.86
CA ASN A 90 12.53 14.46 -31.13
C ASN A 90 11.05 14.53 -31.55
N GLY A 91 10.12 14.57 -30.58
CA GLY A 91 8.68 14.60 -30.85
C GLY A 91 8.07 13.25 -31.21
N LEU A 92 8.85 12.18 -31.23
CA LEU A 92 8.39 10.81 -31.46
C LEU A 92 8.35 10.02 -30.14
N LEU A 93 7.36 9.16 -30.04
CA LEU A 93 7.27 8.18 -28.95
C LEU A 93 8.04 6.92 -29.34
N HIS A 94 8.91 6.47 -28.47
CA HIS A 94 9.63 5.22 -28.59
C HIS A 94 9.23 4.27 -27.48
N TYR A 95 9.47 2.97 -27.69
CA TYR A 95 9.17 1.91 -26.75
C TYR A 95 10.34 0.92 -26.66
N CYS A 96 10.68 0.55 -25.45
CA CYS A 96 11.69 -0.45 -25.16
C CYS A 96 11.19 -1.39 -24.08
N LYS A 97 11.33 -2.69 -24.29
CA LYS A 97 11.04 -3.73 -23.29
C LYS A 97 12.34 -4.42 -22.91
N PHE A 98 12.60 -4.53 -21.63
CA PHE A 98 13.80 -5.21 -21.12
C PHE A 98 13.53 -5.95 -19.79
N VAL A 99 14.38 -6.92 -19.53
CA VAL A 99 14.41 -7.69 -18.28
C VAL A 99 15.85 -7.74 -17.80
N ASN A 100 16.10 -7.28 -16.58
CA ASN A 100 17.44 -7.09 -16.05
C ASN A 100 18.29 -6.25 -17.06
N ASP A 101 19.40 -6.79 -17.52
CA ASP A 101 20.30 -6.13 -18.48
C ASP A 101 20.03 -6.54 -19.94
N THR A 102 18.97 -7.31 -20.20
CA THR A 102 18.67 -7.84 -21.54
C THR A 102 17.49 -7.11 -22.18
N VAL A 103 17.75 -6.44 -23.30
CA VAL A 103 16.72 -5.81 -24.13
C VAL A 103 15.99 -6.87 -24.94
N LEU A 104 14.69 -6.99 -24.73
CA LEU A 104 13.82 -7.92 -25.46
C LEU A 104 13.33 -7.32 -26.77
N PHE A 105 12.97 -6.06 -26.73
CA PHE A 105 12.49 -5.29 -27.87
C PHE A 105 12.83 -3.81 -27.70
N ALA A 106 13.20 -3.16 -28.81
CA ALA A 106 13.34 -1.71 -28.87
C ALA A 106 12.83 -1.20 -30.22
N SER A 107 11.96 -0.20 -30.20
CA SER A 107 11.41 0.41 -31.42
C SER A 107 12.50 1.04 -32.30
N GLU A 108 13.56 1.57 -31.70
CA GLU A 108 14.70 2.16 -32.43
C GLU A 108 15.51 1.13 -33.24
N ASN A 109 15.42 -0.16 -32.90
CA ASN A 109 16.07 -1.23 -33.66
C ASN A 109 15.33 -1.59 -34.94
N ASN A 110 14.06 -1.16 -35.05
CA ASN A 110 13.28 -1.34 -36.28
C ASN A 110 13.37 -0.06 -37.12
N PRO A 111 13.89 -0.12 -38.36
CA PRO A 111 14.05 1.08 -39.22
C PRO A 111 12.77 1.87 -39.44
N LEU A 112 11.62 1.18 -39.56
CA LEU A 112 10.31 1.81 -39.75
C LEU A 112 9.87 2.56 -38.52
N LEU A 113 9.97 1.93 -37.33
CA LEU A 113 9.56 2.51 -36.05
C LEU A 113 10.52 3.59 -35.55
N ARG A 114 11.78 3.56 -36.01
CA ARG A 114 12.74 4.63 -35.70
C ARG A 114 12.34 5.96 -36.29
N GLU A 115 11.74 5.96 -37.47
CA GLU A 115 11.35 7.19 -38.20
C GLU A 115 9.90 7.61 -37.90
N SER A 116 8.99 6.65 -37.72
CA SER A 116 7.57 6.93 -37.47
C SER A 116 7.21 7.04 -36.00
N GLY A 117 8.05 6.51 -35.09
CA GLY A 117 7.69 6.32 -33.68
C GLY A 117 6.89 5.04 -33.45
N TRP A 118 6.58 4.77 -32.13
CA TRP A 118 5.79 3.62 -31.73
C TRP A 118 4.31 3.77 -32.05
N TYR A 119 3.79 5.00 -31.92
CA TYR A 119 2.43 5.38 -32.30
C TYR A 119 2.45 6.69 -33.10
N ASP A 120 1.60 6.78 -34.12
CA ASP A 120 1.51 7.94 -35.03
C ASP A 120 1.15 9.24 -34.29
N HIS A 121 0.37 9.13 -33.20
CA HIS A 121 -0.06 10.30 -32.39
C HIS A 121 0.99 10.78 -31.39
N GLY A 122 2.09 10.05 -31.19
CA GLY A 122 3.19 10.44 -30.30
C GLY A 122 2.83 10.54 -28.80
N GLN A 123 1.67 10.00 -28.39
CA GLN A 123 1.21 10.01 -27.00
C GLN A 123 1.39 8.65 -26.34
N TYR A 124 1.56 8.65 -25.02
CA TYR A 124 1.59 7.43 -24.23
C TYR A 124 0.23 6.72 -24.26
N PRO A 125 0.21 5.38 -24.29
CA PRO A 125 -1.03 4.60 -24.28
C PRO A 125 -1.64 4.50 -22.86
N PHE A 126 -1.50 5.55 -22.06
CA PHE A 126 -1.98 5.59 -20.68
C PHE A 126 -2.86 6.81 -20.47
N VAL A 127 -3.96 6.60 -19.77
CA VAL A 127 -4.85 7.65 -19.31
C VAL A 127 -4.91 7.54 -17.78
N ALA A 128 -4.53 8.62 -17.11
CA ALA A 128 -4.68 8.74 -15.68
C ALA A 128 -5.81 9.72 -15.36
N ASP A 129 -6.69 9.33 -14.46
CA ASP A 129 -7.74 10.19 -13.92
C ASP A 129 -7.82 9.98 -12.42
N THR A 130 -7.99 11.04 -11.68
CA THR A 130 -7.99 11.02 -10.20
C THR A 130 -9.19 11.75 -9.66
N LEU A 131 -9.85 11.14 -8.68
CA LEU A 131 -11.02 11.73 -8.03
C LEU A 131 -10.65 12.96 -7.20
N PHE A 132 -9.52 12.90 -6.50
CA PHE A 132 -8.98 14.01 -5.71
C PHE A 132 -7.56 14.28 -6.19
N PRO A 133 -7.38 15.27 -7.09
CA PRO A 133 -6.08 15.60 -7.65
C PRO A 133 -5.17 16.24 -6.59
N ASP A 134 -3.89 15.94 -6.67
CA ASP A 134 -2.83 16.59 -5.91
C ASP A 134 -1.96 17.46 -6.82
N GLU A 135 -1.39 18.54 -6.28
CA GLU A 135 -0.54 19.43 -7.08
C GLU A 135 0.80 18.79 -7.40
N GLY A 136 1.19 18.87 -8.68
CA GLY A 136 2.51 18.44 -9.15
C GLY A 136 2.67 16.94 -9.33
N THR A 137 1.56 16.18 -9.33
CA THR A 137 1.57 14.75 -9.63
C THR A 137 0.30 14.34 -10.40
N PRO A 138 0.38 13.40 -11.34
CA PRO A 138 -0.80 12.80 -11.95
C PRO A 138 -1.53 11.84 -11.01
N ALA A 139 -0.88 11.40 -9.93
CA ALA A 139 -1.52 10.65 -8.86
C ALA A 139 -2.27 11.60 -7.92
N GLY A 140 -3.42 11.19 -7.45
CA GLY A 140 -4.18 11.90 -6.44
C GLY A 140 -4.19 11.16 -5.10
N PHE A 141 -5.09 11.56 -4.22
CA PHE A 141 -5.33 10.90 -2.95
C PHE A 141 -6.70 10.23 -2.93
N GLY A 142 -6.86 9.24 -2.07
CA GLY A 142 -8.07 8.42 -1.99
C GLY A 142 -9.02 8.83 -0.86
N TYR A 143 -10.20 8.22 -0.82
CA TYR A 143 -11.16 8.40 0.27
C TYR A 143 -10.58 8.05 1.64
N VAL A 144 -9.68 7.08 1.71
CA VAL A 144 -9.03 6.70 2.97
C VAL A 144 -8.25 7.87 3.54
N ASP A 145 -7.53 8.62 2.71
CA ASP A 145 -6.76 9.79 3.13
C ASP A 145 -7.68 10.90 3.66
N VAL A 146 -8.81 11.13 2.99
CA VAL A 146 -9.83 12.11 3.42
C VAL A 146 -10.42 11.73 4.78
N MET A 147 -10.75 10.44 4.96
CA MET A 147 -11.43 9.96 6.15
C MET A 147 -10.50 9.64 7.33
N LYS A 148 -9.21 9.49 7.09
CA LYS A 148 -8.21 9.07 8.08
C LYS A 148 -8.28 9.86 9.40
N ASN A 149 -8.36 11.18 9.30
CA ASN A 149 -8.42 12.04 10.49
C ASN A 149 -9.73 11.86 11.24
N CYS A 150 -10.86 11.77 10.54
CA CYS A 150 -12.17 11.54 11.16
C CYS A 150 -12.21 10.18 11.87
N GLN A 151 -11.70 9.13 11.23
CA GLN A 151 -11.61 7.80 11.83
C GLN A 151 -10.74 7.81 13.09
N MET A 152 -9.61 8.48 13.03
CA MET A 152 -8.71 8.61 14.19
C MET A 152 -9.36 9.30 15.40
N TYR A 153 -10.23 10.29 15.16
CA TYR A 153 -11.00 10.93 16.23
C TYR A 153 -12.10 10.02 16.79
N ILE A 154 -12.80 9.28 15.91
CA ILE A 154 -13.80 8.29 16.32
C ILE A 154 -13.15 7.24 17.23
N ASP A 155 -11.99 6.72 16.84
CA ASP A 155 -11.25 5.72 17.62
C ASP A 155 -10.83 6.26 19.00
N LYS A 156 -10.35 7.51 19.06
CA LYS A 156 -10.00 8.16 20.33
C LYS A 156 -11.21 8.34 21.24
N LEU A 157 -12.36 8.73 20.68
CA LEU A 157 -13.60 8.87 21.45
C LEU A 157 -14.09 7.50 21.95
N ASN A 158 -14.07 6.49 21.11
CA ASN A 158 -14.44 5.13 21.50
C ASN A 158 -13.53 4.61 22.62
N GLN A 159 -12.23 4.83 22.52
CA GLN A 159 -11.29 4.47 23.58
C GLN A 159 -11.56 5.22 24.89
N ALA A 160 -11.89 6.52 24.82
CA ALA A 160 -12.23 7.31 26.00
C ALA A 160 -13.51 6.81 26.66
N MET A 161 -14.56 6.54 25.87
CA MET A 161 -15.83 5.98 26.36
C MET A 161 -15.60 4.60 27.02
N LEU A 162 -14.84 3.73 26.36
CA LEU A 162 -14.53 2.40 26.91
C LEU A 162 -13.77 2.50 28.22
N ARG A 163 -12.75 3.36 28.31
CA ARG A 163 -12.02 3.63 29.55
C ARG A 163 -12.94 4.16 30.65
N HIS A 164 -13.82 5.10 30.31
CA HIS A 164 -14.78 5.64 31.25
C HIS A 164 -15.74 4.55 31.76
N ALA A 165 -16.28 3.73 30.87
CA ALA A 165 -17.16 2.62 31.23
C ALA A 165 -16.43 1.59 32.14
N MET A 166 -15.18 1.27 31.82
CA MET A 166 -14.35 0.39 32.64
C MET A 166 -14.04 1.00 34.01
N MET A 167 -13.80 2.30 34.07
CA MET A 167 -13.58 2.99 35.34
C MET A 167 -14.86 3.08 36.19
N ALA A 168 -15.98 3.37 35.56
CA ALA A 168 -17.28 3.45 36.21
C ALA A 168 -17.77 2.08 36.71
N SER A 169 -17.41 0.99 36.04
CA SER A 169 -17.74 -0.36 36.46
C SER A 169 -16.90 -0.86 37.65
N ARG A 170 -15.74 -0.25 37.88
CA ARG A 170 -14.87 -0.59 39.01
C ARG A 170 -15.13 0.38 40.14
N LYS A 171 -15.79 -0.12 41.18
CA LYS A 171 -15.93 0.64 42.43
C LYS A 171 -14.56 0.94 42.99
N ARG A 172 -14.30 2.18 43.32
CA ARG A 172 -13.08 2.63 43.99
C ARG A 172 -13.43 3.04 45.41
N TYR A 173 -12.53 2.74 46.31
CA TYR A 173 -12.71 3.02 47.73
C TYR A 173 -11.52 3.79 48.28
N PHE A 174 -11.77 4.80 49.10
CA PHE A 174 -10.74 5.37 49.96
C PHE A 174 -10.69 4.55 51.23
N ILE A 175 -9.56 4.00 51.54
CA ILE A 175 -9.31 3.21 52.76
C ILE A 175 -8.34 4.00 53.59
N ARG A 176 -8.67 4.18 54.89
CA ARG A 176 -7.79 4.87 55.83
C ARG A 176 -6.59 3.96 56.12
N ASP A 177 -5.39 4.50 55.93
CA ASP A 177 -4.12 3.78 56.18
C ASP A 177 -3.80 3.73 57.70
N ASN A 178 -4.63 3.04 58.44
CA ASN A 178 -4.44 2.81 59.87
C ASN A 178 -4.36 1.30 60.19
N GLY A 179 -4.29 0.43 59.18
CA GLY A 179 -4.22 -1.01 59.32
C GLY A 179 -5.52 -1.66 59.82
N SER A 180 -6.64 -0.92 59.90
CA SER A 180 -7.92 -1.47 60.41
C SER A 180 -8.63 -2.37 59.40
N VAL A 181 -8.32 -2.25 58.13
CA VAL A 181 -8.93 -3.01 57.02
C VAL A 181 -7.91 -3.94 56.39
N ASN A 182 -8.28 -5.21 56.25
CA ASN A 182 -7.47 -6.17 55.52
C ASN A 182 -7.68 -6.05 54.01
N GLU A 183 -6.84 -5.27 53.34
CA GLU A 183 -6.94 -4.98 51.90
C GLU A 183 -6.88 -6.23 51.04
N LYS A 184 -6.13 -7.27 51.46
CA LYS A 184 -6.02 -8.53 50.72
C LYS A 184 -7.33 -9.30 50.72
N GLU A 185 -8.03 -9.32 51.84
CA GLU A 185 -9.35 -9.97 51.95
C GLU A 185 -10.42 -9.14 51.22
N PHE A 186 -10.34 -7.82 51.31
CA PHE A 186 -11.24 -6.90 50.60
C PHE A 186 -11.13 -6.98 49.06
N ALA A 187 -9.94 -7.27 48.56
CA ALA A 187 -9.68 -7.43 47.14
C ALA A 187 -10.04 -8.83 46.58
N ASP A 188 -10.25 -9.80 47.45
CA ASP A 188 -10.54 -11.20 47.09
C ASP A 188 -12.06 -11.40 46.93
N TRP A 189 -12.54 -11.43 45.68
CA TRP A 189 -13.95 -11.60 45.33
C TRP A 189 -14.55 -12.95 45.70
N ASN A 190 -13.73 -13.93 46.12
CA ASN A 190 -14.19 -15.26 46.52
C ASN A 190 -14.44 -15.37 48.02
N ARG A 191 -14.25 -14.26 48.77
CA ARG A 191 -14.46 -14.23 50.21
C ARG A 191 -15.71 -13.45 50.58
N ASP A 192 -16.62 -14.09 51.30
CA ASP A 192 -17.83 -13.48 51.84
C ASP A 192 -17.58 -12.65 53.11
N PHE A 193 -16.48 -12.92 53.81
CA PHE A 193 -16.15 -12.27 55.08
C PHE A 193 -14.81 -11.56 55.01
N ILE A 194 -14.80 -10.32 55.47
CA ILE A 194 -13.61 -9.47 55.54
C ILE A 194 -13.35 -9.19 57.03
N HIS A 195 -12.17 -9.57 57.53
CA HIS A 195 -11.78 -9.36 58.92
C HIS A 195 -11.25 -7.94 59.12
N VAL A 196 -11.79 -7.27 60.13
CA VAL A 196 -11.41 -5.91 60.50
C VAL A 196 -10.80 -5.95 61.91
N SER A 197 -9.60 -5.41 62.04
CA SER A 197 -8.92 -5.30 63.34
C SER A 197 -9.17 -3.93 63.97
N GLY A 198 -9.58 -3.90 65.23
CA GLY A 198 -9.75 -2.66 65.97
C GLY A 198 -11.19 -2.42 66.49
N SER A 199 -11.40 -1.35 67.19
CA SER A 199 -12.64 -1.04 67.93
C SER A 199 -13.78 -0.49 67.12
N GLY A 200 -13.92 -1.00 65.88
CA GLY A 200 -15.08 -0.71 65.05
C GLY A 200 -14.77 -0.09 63.71
N LEU A 201 -15.55 -0.52 62.72
CA LEU A 201 -15.73 0.18 61.45
C LEU A 201 -16.41 1.53 61.75
N GLY A 202 -15.61 2.60 61.90
CA GLY A 202 -16.19 3.94 61.79
C GLY A 202 -16.68 4.15 60.35
N GLU A 203 -17.79 4.85 60.18
CA GLU A 203 -18.34 5.22 58.83
C GLU A 203 -17.29 5.84 57.89
N ASP A 204 -16.19 6.38 58.46
CA ASP A 204 -15.09 7.01 57.73
C ASP A 204 -13.93 6.05 57.35
N SER A 205 -14.01 4.76 57.69
CA SER A 205 -12.90 3.84 57.41
C SER A 205 -12.81 3.40 55.97
N ILE A 206 -13.96 3.31 55.29
CA ILE A 206 -14.07 2.98 53.86
C ILE A 206 -15.11 3.93 53.26
N ARG A 207 -14.71 4.64 52.18
CA ARG A 207 -15.60 5.51 51.47
C ARG A 207 -15.58 5.18 49.98
N GLU A 208 -16.74 4.93 49.40
CA GLU A 208 -16.88 4.74 47.97
C GLU A 208 -16.62 6.06 47.23
N VAL A 209 -15.86 6.00 46.15
CA VAL A 209 -15.63 7.15 45.25
C VAL A 209 -16.55 6.99 44.07
N ASN A 210 -17.54 7.85 43.98
CA ASN A 210 -18.43 7.95 42.81
C ASN A 210 -17.76 8.75 41.69
#